data_2185333f0a8c587a9fa119083d8f0031
#
_entry.id   2185333f0a8c587a9fa119083d8f0031
#
_cell.length_a   1.000
_cell.length_b   1.000
_cell.length_c   1.000
_cell.angle_alpha   90.00
_cell.angle_beta   90.00
_cell.angle_gamma   90.00
#
_symmetry.space_group_name_H-M   'P 1'
#
loop_
_entity.id
_entity.type
_entity.pdbx_description
1 polymer ?
#
loop_
_entity_poly.entity_id
_entity_poly.type
_entity_poly.pdbx_seq_one_letter_code
_entity_poly.pdbx_strand_id
1 'polypeptide(L)'
;MAASHDQGFIIEDGPKGRTLTVTGPWSSRAEEALYRPDVVRLALNYTAGFSGDLEFLDAWPISRLHILDRSLVDLDPITRLGETLEELDIQTAPDVQIDLGALSRLRRLSTHWDNISETLSYASGLEHLEVWHFDGEDIADLDLEAPLTRLKLVDTPNLLSVDGIEAFSDLTFFFVALARELDDLDAIPAVADNLKELEIETCLGVTAIDALGALENLRFLGVSDCGRIDSLSPLANLTELEVLYAWGSTRVLDGDLTPLLKLPRLREIRMRDRREYKPRIRDIPSSTLFAGGD
;
A
#
# COMPACT_ATOMS: atom_id res chain seq x y z
N MET A 1 -29.95 14.94 -3.78
CA MET A 1 -30.99 13.92 -3.90
C MET A 1 -30.84 13.02 -2.69
N ALA A 2 -31.87 12.91 -1.85
CA ALA A 2 -31.81 12.08 -0.65
C ALA A 2 -31.77 10.60 -1.07
N ALA A 3 -30.74 9.88 -0.64
CA ALA A 3 -30.66 8.44 -0.83
C ALA A 3 -31.84 7.80 -0.07
N SER A 4 -32.65 7.01 -0.76
CA SER A 4 -33.72 6.24 -0.12
C SER A 4 -33.10 5.07 0.64
N HIS A 5 -32.93 5.19 1.94
CA HIS A 5 -32.43 4.13 2.83
C HIS A 5 -33.34 2.89 2.92
N ASP A 6 -34.40 2.84 2.13
CA ASP A 6 -35.47 1.82 2.21
C ASP A 6 -35.25 0.62 1.25
N GLN A 7 -34.11 0.57 0.53
CA GLN A 7 -33.88 -0.49 -0.49
C GLN A 7 -32.86 -1.57 -0.07
N GLY A 8 -32.20 -1.43 1.09
CA GLY A 8 -31.16 -2.35 1.54
C GLY A 8 -29.82 -2.19 0.79
N PHE A 9 -29.70 -1.22 -0.10
CA PHE A 9 -28.46 -0.84 -0.78
C PHE A 9 -28.51 0.59 -1.31
N ILE A 10 -27.31 1.15 -1.60
CA ILE A 10 -27.12 2.41 -2.32
C ILE A 10 -26.22 2.20 -3.53
N ILE A 11 -26.35 3.03 -4.56
CA ILE A 11 -25.45 3.04 -5.71
C ILE A 11 -24.85 4.43 -5.85
N GLU A 12 -23.53 4.51 -5.85
CA GLU A 12 -22.78 5.75 -5.92
C GLU A 12 -21.85 5.76 -7.13
N ASP A 13 -21.65 6.96 -7.69
CA ASP A 13 -20.72 7.14 -8.80
C ASP A 13 -19.27 7.08 -8.29
N GLY A 14 -18.41 6.41 -9.05
CA GLY A 14 -16.98 6.32 -8.81
C GLY A 14 -16.16 6.58 -10.09
N PRO A 15 -14.86 6.82 -9.98
CA PRO A 15 -14.01 7.20 -11.11
C PRO A 15 -13.89 6.14 -12.21
N LYS A 16 -14.18 4.88 -11.88
CA LYS A 16 -14.06 3.74 -12.79
C LYS A 16 -15.39 2.98 -12.98
N GLY A 17 -16.51 3.59 -12.67
CA GLY A 17 -17.86 2.99 -12.69
C GLY A 17 -18.53 3.10 -11.32
N ARG A 18 -19.72 2.56 -11.19
CA ARG A 18 -20.55 2.70 -9.98
C ARG A 18 -20.29 1.58 -8.97
N THR A 19 -20.43 1.93 -7.71
CA THR A 19 -20.36 1.00 -6.58
C THR A 19 -21.75 0.75 -6.04
N LEU A 20 -22.13 -0.52 -5.91
CA LEU A 20 -23.28 -0.94 -5.12
C LEU A 20 -22.80 -1.26 -3.70
N THR A 21 -23.26 -0.49 -2.71
CA THR A 21 -22.98 -0.73 -1.29
C THR A 21 -24.21 -1.31 -0.62
N VAL A 22 -24.09 -2.49 -0.03
CA VAL A 22 -25.17 -3.13 0.71
C VAL A 22 -25.32 -2.47 2.08
N THR A 23 -26.56 -2.07 2.41
CA THR A 23 -26.88 -1.34 3.67
C THR A 23 -27.90 -2.11 4.54
N GLY A 24 -28.00 -3.40 4.34
CA GLY A 24 -28.89 -4.30 5.05
C GLY A 24 -28.63 -5.76 4.67
N PRO A 25 -29.52 -6.69 4.97
CA PRO A 25 -29.44 -8.04 4.46
C PRO A 25 -29.45 -8.07 2.94
N TRP A 26 -28.75 -9.07 2.35
CA TRP A 26 -28.78 -9.27 0.90
C TRP A 26 -30.20 -9.43 0.37
N SER A 27 -30.50 -8.92 -0.80
CA SER A 27 -31.81 -8.97 -1.41
C SER A 27 -31.76 -9.15 -2.94
N SER A 28 -32.83 -9.75 -3.50
CA SER A 28 -32.98 -9.90 -4.95
C SER A 28 -32.95 -8.56 -5.71
N ARG A 29 -33.35 -7.47 -5.06
CA ARG A 29 -33.25 -6.13 -5.64
C ARG A 29 -31.78 -5.64 -5.75
N ALA A 30 -30.95 -5.96 -4.78
CA ALA A 30 -29.52 -5.69 -4.83
C ALA A 30 -28.87 -6.51 -5.95
N GLU A 31 -29.23 -7.78 -6.07
CA GLU A 31 -28.78 -8.67 -7.13
C GLU A 31 -29.16 -8.13 -8.51
N GLU A 32 -30.43 -7.77 -8.76
CA GLU A 32 -30.87 -7.15 -10.01
C GLU A 32 -30.08 -5.88 -10.34
N ALA A 33 -29.69 -5.12 -9.34
CA ALA A 33 -28.95 -3.88 -9.52
C ALA A 33 -27.47 -4.12 -9.92
N LEU A 34 -26.87 -5.28 -9.61
CA LEU A 34 -25.52 -5.66 -10.04
C LEU A 34 -25.44 -5.90 -11.57
N TYR A 35 -26.53 -6.30 -12.21
CA TYR A 35 -26.55 -6.50 -13.66
C TYR A 35 -26.63 -5.19 -14.48
N ARG A 36 -26.63 -4.03 -13.81
CA ARG A 36 -26.51 -2.75 -14.52
C ARG A 36 -25.09 -2.62 -15.09
N PRO A 37 -24.96 -2.28 -16.39
CA PRO A 37 -23.64 -2.28 -17.04
C PRO A 37 -22.62 -1.29 -16.45
N ASP A 38 -23.09 -0.29 -15.70
CA ASP A 38 -22.28 0.73 -15.06
C ASP A 38 -21.87 0.38 -13.61
N VAL A 39 -22.46 -0.67 -13.02
CA VAL A 39 -22.09 -1.19 -11.70
C VAL A 39 -20.93 -2.18 -11.86
N VAL A 40 -19.76 -1.81 -11.40
CA VAL A 40 -18.53 -2.59 -11.54
C VAL A 40 -17.94 -3.04 -10.20
N ARG A 41 -18.47 -2.50 -9.08
CA ARG A 41 -18.00 -2.79 -7.72
C ARG A 41 -19.16 -3.15 -6.81
N LEU A 42 -18.95 -4.21 -6.01
CA LEU A 42 -19.78 -4.55 -4.85
C LEU A 42 -19.01 -4.20 -3.57
N ALA A 43 -19.69 -3.52 -2.63
CA ALA A 43 -19.16 -3.22 -1.31
C ALA A 43 -20.07 -3.81 -0.23
N LEU A 44 -19.50 -4.68 0.59
CA LEU A 44 -20.10 -5.36 1.72
C LEU A 44 -19.43 -4.82 2.99
N ASN A 45 -20.14 -3.99 3.75
CA ASN A 45 -19.55 -3.33 4.91
C ASN A 45 -20.51 -3.38 6.09
N TYR A 46 -20.08 -4.01 7.18
CA TYR A 46 -20.89 -4.12 8.40
C TYR A 46 -21.25 -2.75 8.99
N THR A 47 -20.39 -1.73 8.84
CA THR A 47 -20.69 -0.37 9.32
C THR A 47 -21.74 0.32 8.47
N ALA A 48 -21.95 -0.11 7.22
CA ALA A 48 -23.02 0.34 6.35
C ALA A 48 -24.33 -0.45 6.57
N GLY A 49 -24.27 -1.54 7.33
CA GLY A 49 -25.44 -2.37 7.69
C GLY A 49 -25.46 -3.75 7.04
N PHE A 50 -24.45 -4.12 6.22
CA PHE A 50 -24.32 -5.50 5.72
C PHE A 50 -24.21 -6.47 6.89
N SER A 51 -24.88 -7.61 6.78
CA SER A 51 -24.78 -8.72 7.74
C SER A 51 -25.16 -10.02 7.08
N GLY A 52 -24.48 -11.09 7.41
CA GLY A 52 -24.71 -12.44 6.88
C GLY A 52 -23.42 -13.09 6.40
N ASP A 53 -23.58 -14.11 5.58
CA ASP A 53 -22.50 -14.85 4.90
C ASP A 53 -22.33 -14.35 3.44
N LEU A 54 -21.46 -15.01 2.70
CA LEU A 54 -21.20 -14.73 1.29
C LEU A 54 -21.86 -15.74 0.34
N GLU A 55 -22.71 -16.64 0.82
CA GLU A 55 -23.33 -17.69 0.00
C GLU A 55 -24.16 -17.18 -1.17
N PHE A 56 -24.59 -15.93 -1.10
CA PHE A 56 -25.32 -15.27 -2.19
C PHE A 56 -24.41 -14.86 -3.38
N LEU A 57 -23.07 -14.87 -3.22
CA LEU A 57 -22.17 -14.59 -4.34
C LEU A 57 -22.33 -15.61 -5.45
N ASP A 58 -22.33 -15.17 -6.68
CA ASP A 58 -22.43 -15.97 -7.90
C ASP A 58 -21.52 -15.39 -8.98
N ALA A 59 -21.44 -15.99 -10.15
CA ALA A 59 -20.65 -15.54 -11.29
C ALA A 59 -21.18 -14.20 -11.90
N TRP A 60 -21.08 -13.13 -11.14
CA TRP A 60 -21.55 -11.81 -11.53
C TRP A 60 -20.55 -11.02 -12.37
N PRO A 61 -21.01 -10.10 -13.22
CA PRO A 61 -20.14 -9.28 -14.09
C PRO A 61 -19.49 -8.11 -13.32
N ILE A 62 -19.13 -8.29 -12.06
CA ILE A 62 -18.39 -7.30 -11.28
C ILE A 62 -16.88 -7.58 -11.35
N SER A 63 -16.10 -6.53 -11.44
CA SER A 63 -14.63 -6.65 -11.46
C SER A 63 -13.98 -6.24 -10.13
N ARG A 64 -14.77 -5.73 -9.17
CA ARG A 64 -14.25 -5.25 -7.89
C ARG A 64 -15.13 -5.65 -6.75
N LEU A 65 -14.51 -6.21 -5.71
CA LEU A 65 -15.16 -6.58 -4.47
C LEU A 65 -14.43 -5.91 -3.29
N HIS A 66 -15.22 -5.23 -2.47
CA HIS A 66 -14.74 -4.69 -1.19
C HIS A 66 -15.54 -5.31 -0.06
N ILE A 67 -14.86 -5.90 0.90
CA ILE A 67 -15.44 -6.52 2.08
C ILE A 67 -14.79 -5.94 3.33
N LEU A 68 -15.61 -5.41 4.23
CA LEU A 68 -15.22 -5.04 5.57
C LEU A 68 -16.18 -5.72 6.55
N ASP A 69 -15.85 -6.93 6.95
CA ASP A 69 -16.66 -7.69 7.93
C ASP A 69 -15.80 -8.72 8.66
N ARG A 70 -15.55 -8.48 9.93
CA ARG A 70 -14.75 -9.36 10.81
C ARG A 70 -15.51 -10.57 11.35
N SER A 71 -16.77 -10.74 10.99
CA SER A 71 -17.59 -11.88 11.41
C SER A 71 -17.64 -13.01 10.38
N LEU A 72 -17.13 -12.75 9.16
CA LEU A 72 -17.07 -13.77 8.11
C LEU A 72 -16.10 -14.88 8.50
N VAL A 73 -16.54 -16.11 8.32
CA VAL A 73 -15.79 -17.33 8.66
C VAL A 73 -15.57 -18.23 7.44
N ASP A 74 -16.12 -17.85 6.30
CA ASP A 74 -16.00 -18.55 5.03
C ASP A 74 -15.87 -17.55 3.88
N LEU A 75 -14.78 -17.66 3.11
CA LEU A 75 -14.48 -16.82 1.96
C LEU A 75 -14.51 -17.60 0.63
N ASP A 76 -14.77 -18.91 0.67
CA ASP A 76 -14.84 -19.75 -0.53
C ASP A 76 -15.81 -19.22 -1.60
N PRO A 77 -16.96 -18.61 -1.25
CA PRO A 77 -17.87 -18.06 -2.26
C PRO A 77 -17.25 -16.96 -3.13
N ILE A 78 -16.16 -16.29 -2.71
CA ILE A 78 -15.45 -15.30 -3.54
C ILE A 78 -14.90 -15.95 -4.82
N THR A 79 -14.53 -17.21 -4.79
CA THR A 79 -14.01 -17.96 -5.94
C THR A 79 -14.98 -18.02 -7.12
N ARG A 80 -16.28 -17.88 -6.86
CA ARG A 80 -17.33 -17.81 -7.90
C ARG A 80 -17.18 -16.60 -8.82
N LEU A 81 -16.41 -15.58 -8.40
CA LEU A 81 -16.09 -14.38 -9.19
C LEU A 81 -14.77 -14.50 -9.97
N GLY A 82 -14.13 -15.68 -10.00
CA GLY A 82 -12.79 -15.89 -10.54
C GLY A 82 -12.57 -15.43 -11.98
N GLU A 83 -13.61 -15.51 -12.83
CA GLU A 83 -13.56 -15.11 -14.23
C GLU A 83 -13.70 -13.58 -14.46
N THR A 84 -14.07 -12.81 -13.42
CA THR A 84 -14.37 -11.38 -13.58
C THR A 84 -13.64 -10.48 -12.56
N LEU A 85 -13.25 -11.01 -11.40
CA LEU A 85 -12.70 -10.22 -10.31
C LEU A 85 -11.25 -9.78 -10.62
N GLU A 86 -11.05 -8.48 -10.70
CA GLU A 86 -9.75 -7.84 -10.94
C GLU A 86 -9.19 -7.14 -9.69
N GLU A 87 -10.07 -6.67 -8.80
CA GLU A 87 -9.68 -5.99 -7.56
C GLU A 87 -10.42 -6.61 -6.37
N LEU A 88 -9.67 -7.06 -5.36
CA LEU A 88 -10.19 -7.55 -4.08
C LEU A 88 -9.56 -6.73 -2.95
N ASP A 89 -10.41 -6.08 -2.17
CA ASP A 89 -10.05 -5.36 -0.95
C ASP A 89 -10.88 -5.94 0.18
N ILE A 90 -10.22 -6.68 1.08
CA ILE A 90 -10.90 -7.43 2.11
C ILE A 90 -10.25 -7.30 3.47
N GLN A 91 -11.06 -6.94 4.46
CA GLN A 91 -10.71 -6.93 5.87
C GLN A 91 -11.71 -7.81 6.62
N THR A 92 -11.28 -9.00 6.98
CA THR A 92 -12.08 -10.00 7.69
C THR A 92 -11.36 -10.48 8.94
N ALA A 93 -11.90 -11.52 9.59
CA ALA A 93 -11.21 -12.18 10.69
C ALA A 93 -9.89 -12.79 10.21
N PRO A 94 -8.83 -12.83 11.05
CA PRO A 94 -7.68 -13.69 10.79
C PRO A 94 -8.13 -15.16 10.69
N ASP A 95 -7.25 -16.02 10.24
CA ASP A 95 -7.44 -17.49 10.15
C ASP A 95 -8.43 -17.98 9.08
N VAL A 96 -8.97 -17.11 8.23
CA VAL A 96 -9.82 -17.51 7.10
C VAL A 96 -9.06 -17.28 5.79
N GLN A 97 -8.72 -18.38 5.11
CA GLN A 97 -7.95 -18.33 3.86
C GLN A 97 -8.82 -17.97 2.64
N ILE A 98 -8.19 -17.30 1.67
CA ILE A 98 -8.77 -17.02 0.36
C ILE A 98 -8.05 -17.92 -0.66
N ASP A 99 -8.78 -18.70 -1.46
CA ASP A 99 -8.18 -19.43 -2.59
C ASP A 99 -7.89 -18.46 -3.75
N LEU A 100 -6.68 -17.90 -3.76
CA LEU A 100 -6.22 -17.00 -4.82
C LEU A 100 -6.00 -17.72 -6.15
N GLY A 101 -5.77 -19.03 -6.14
CA GLY A 101 -5.63 -19.84 -7.35
C GLY A 101 -6.89 -19.87 -8.21
N ALA A 102 -8.06 -19.70 -7.59
CA ALA A 102 -9.33 -19.60 -8.31
C ALA A 102 -9.58 -18.22 -8.93
N LEU A 103 -8.78 -17.18 -8.59
CA LEU A 103 -9.00 -15.79 -9.00
C LEU A 103 -8.04 -15.38 -10.14
N SER A 104 -8.12 -16.05 -11.28
CA SER A 104 -7.16 -15.93 -12.39
C SER A 104 -7.02 -14.52 -13.00
N ARG A 105 -8.03 -13.67 -12.81
CA ARG A 105 -8.02 -12.28 -13.30
C ARG A 105 -7.59 -11.25 -12.28
N LEU A 106 -7.29 -11.68 -11.05
CA LEU A 106 -6.93 -10.75 -9.98
C LEU A 106 -5.63 -10.00 -10.32
N ARG A 107 -5.70 -8.66 -10.21
CA ARG A 107 -4.59 -7.74 -10.45
C ARG A 107 -4.27 -6.89 -9.23
N ARG A 108 -5.25 -6.68 -8.35
CA ARG A 108 -5.10 -5.87 -7.15
C ARG A 108 -5.68 -6.59 -5.95
N LEU A 109 -4.85 -6.73 -4.94
CA LEU A 109 -5.20 -7.39 -3.68
C LEU A 109 -4.80 -6.50 -2.51
N SER A 110 -5.72 -6.34 -1.56
CA SER A 110 -5.52 -5.62 -0.30
C SER A 110 -6.17 -6.44 0.80
N THR A 111 -5.35 -7.01 1.72
CA THR A 111 -5.85 -7.94 2.74
C THR A 111 -4.83 -8.16 3.86
N HIS A 112 -5.24 -8.88 4.91
CA HIS A 112 -4.36 -9.38 5.95
C HIS A 112 -3.53 -10.58 5.46
N TRP A 113 -2.29 -10.69 5.96
CA TRP A 113 -1.40 -11.79 5.64
C TRP A 113 -2.01 -13.16 5.92
N ASP A 114 -2.62 -13.31 7.10
CA ASP A 114 -3.26 -14.56 7.52
C ASP A 114 -4.33 -15.09 6.55
N ASN A 115 -4.91 -14.20 5.72
CA ASN A 115 -5.94 -14.61 4.76
C ASN A 115 -5.39 -15.16 3.45
N ILE A 116 -4.08 -15.02 3.18
CA ILE A 116 -3.46 -15.33 1.88
C ILE A 116 -2.15 -16.10 1.97
N SER A 117 -1.57 -16.27 3.16
CA SER A 117 -0.23 -16.83 3.34
C SER A 117 -0.04 -18.22 2.69
N GLU A 118 -1.09 -19.03 2.61
CA GLU A 118 -1.03 -20.35 1.99
C GLU A 118 -1.27 -20.34 0.47
N THR A 119 -1.81 -19.25 -0.08
CA THR A 119 -2.26 -19.22 -1.49
C THR A 119 -1.71 -18.08 -2.32
N LEU A 120 -0.92 -17.18 -1.73
CA LEU A 120 -0.38 -16.00 -2.43
C LEU A 120 0.48 -16.37 -3.65
N SER A 121 1.25 -17.45 -3.57
CA SER A 121 2.08 -17.95 -4.67
C SER A 121 1.30 -18.32 -5.94
N TYR A 122 -0.01 -18.58 -5.83
CA TYR A 122 -0.86 -18.83 -7.00
C TYR A 122 -1.31 -17.54 -7.71
N ALA A 123 -1.13 -16.38 -7.11
CA ALA A 123 -1.62 -15.10 -7.65
C ALA A 123 -0.64 -14.42 -8.62
N SER A 124 -0.11 -15.19 -9.58
CA SER A 124 0.93 -14.76 -10.53
C SER A 124 0.56 -13.59 -11.45
N GLY A 125 -0.68 -13.16 -11.45
CA GLY A 125 -1.16 -12.01 -12.23
C GLY A 125 -1.20 -10.69 -11.46
N LEU A 126 -0.79 -10.66 -10.19
CA LEU A 126 -0.87 -9.46 -9.37
C LEU A 126 0.06 -8.35 -9.88
N GLU A 127 -0.51 -7.14 -9.96
CA GLU A 127 0.20 -5.90 -10.27
C GLU A 127 0.30 -5.00 -9.04
N HIS A 128 -0.66 -5.09 -8.11
CA HIS A 128 -0.71 -4.31 -6.88
C HIS A 128 -1.01 -5.24 -5.70
N LEU A 129 -0.14 -5.21 -4.70
CA LEU A 129 -0.32 -5.96 -3.46
C LEU A 129 -0.20 -5.01 -2.26
N GLU A 130 -1.20 -5.06 -1.38
CA GLU A 130 -1.18 -4.42 -0.07
C GLU A 130 -1.48 -5.46 0.99
N VAL A 131 -0.55 -5.67 1.93
CA VAL A 131 -0.64 -6.68 2.98
C VAL A 131 -0.51 -6.01 4.34
N TRP A 132 -1.43 -6.33 5.25
CA TRP A 132 -1.33 -6.00 6.66
C TRP A 132 -0.88 -7.21 7.47
N HIS A 133 -0.10 -6.95 8.53
CA HIS A 133 0.40 -7.97 9.47
C HIS A 133 1.23 -9.07 8.78
N PHE A 134 2.04 -8.67 7.78
CA PHE A 134 3.00 -9.59 7.18
C PHE A 134 4.02 -10.02 8.25
N ASP A 135 4.16 -11.32 8.44
CA ASP A 135 4.98 -11.91 9.51
C ASP A 135 6.32 -12.48 9.04
N GLY A 136 6.65 -12.33 7.74
CA GLY A 136 7.94 -12.72 7.19
C GLY A 136 9.11 -11.90 7.71
N GLU A 137 10.32 -12.50 7.66
CA GLU A 137 11.57 -11.84 8.05
C GLU A 137 12.14 -10.98 6.90
N ASP A 138 11.78 -11.30 5.64
CA ASP A 138 12.16 -10.57 4.44
C ASP A 138 11.06 -10.62 3.37
N ILE A 139 11.26 -9.89 2.25
CA ILE A 139 10.27 -9.84 1.17
C ILE A 139 10.18 -11.16 0.40
N ALA A 140 11.24 -11.99 0.38
CA ALA A 140 11.20 -13.30 -0.26
C ALA A 140 10.18 -14.24 0.39
N ASP A 141 9.85 -14.02 1.66
CA ASP A 141 8.81 -14.79 2.38
C ASP A 141 7.39 -14.58 1.83
N LEU A 142 7.18 -13.60 0.94
CA LEU A 142 5.92 -13.50 0.18
C LEU A 142 5.73 -14.71 -0.76
N ASP A 143 6.80 -15.41 -1.14
CA ASP A 143 6.79 -16.54 -2.09
C ASP A 143 5.96 -16.25 -3.36
N LEU A 144 6.12 -15.04 -3.92
CA LEU A 144 5.28 -14.53 -5.00
C LEU A 144 6.10 -14.23 -6.26
N GLU A 145 5.72 -14.85 -7.36
CA GLU A 145 6.21 -14.52 -8.71
C GLU A 145 5.10 -13.78 -9.48
N ALA A 146 5.12 -12.45 -9.47
CA ALA A 146 4.11 -11.63 -10.13
C ALA A 146 4.70 -10.29 -10.63
N PRO A 147 4.11 -9.67 -11.69
CA PRO A 147 4.57 -8.39 -12.23
C PRO A 147 4.13 -7.21 -11.36
N LEU A 148 4.56 -7.21 -10.09
CA LEU A 148 4.18 -6.15 -9.16
C LEU A 148 4.75 -4.81 -9.60
N THR A 149 3.87 -3.84 -9.73
CA THR A 149 4.22 -2.43 -9.91
C THR A 149 4.05 -1.63 -8.61
N ARG A 150 3.27 -2.15 -7.66
CA ARG A 150 3.05 -1.53 -6.35
C ARG A 150 3.03 -2.60 -5.25
N LEU A 151 3.86 -2.38 -4.23
CA LEU A 151 3.91 -3.22 -3.02
C LEU A 151 3.75 -2.33 -1.79
N LYS A 152 2.83 -2.70 -0.90
CA LYS A 152 2.64 -2.09 0.42
C LYS A 152 2.64 -3.16 1.49
N LEU A 153 3.51 -3.01 2.46
CA LEU A 153 3.60 -3.84 3.64
C LEU A 153 3.35 -2.97 4.89
N VAL A 154 2.33 -3.30 5.66
CA VAL A 154 1.90 -2.49 6.81
C VAL A 154 1.83 -3.36 8.05
N ASP A 155 2.41 -2.88 9.15
CA ASP A 155 2.49 -3.61 10.43
C ASP A 155 3.20 -4.96 10.25
N THR A 156 4.51 -4.87 9.99
CA THR A 156 5.39 -6.00 9.68
C THR A 156 6.38 -6.19 10.83
N PRO A 157 5.96 -6.81 11.93
CA PRO A 157 6.73 -6.82 13.19
C PRO A 157 8.04 -7.58 13.10
N ASN A 158 8.15 -8.57 12.20
CA ASN A 158 9.30 -9.45 12.09
C ASN A 158 10.23 -9.09 10.91
N LEU A 159 9.84 -8.15 10.05
CA LEU A 159 10.61 -7.78 8.85
C LEU A 159 11.97 -7.18 9.26
N LEU A 160 13.07 -7.84 8.86
CA LEU A 160 14.44 -7.46 9.14
C LEU A 160 15.10 -6.79 7.93
N SER A 161 14.82 -7.31 6.73
CA SER A 161 15.41 -6.86 5.48
C SER A 161 14.37 -6.69 4.36
N VAL A 162 14.81 -6.08 3.26
CA VAL A 162 14.03 -6.02 2.02
C VAL A 162 14.52 -7.02 0.97
N ASP A 163 15.27 -8.04 1.38
CA ASP A 163 15.72 -9.13 0.51
C ASP A 163 14.54 -9.81 -0.16
N GLY A 164 14.68 -10.19 -1.43
CA GLY A 164 13.56 -10.70 -2.24
C GLY A 164 12.86 -9.62 -3.07
N ILE A 165 13.11 -8.32 -2.82
CA ILE A 165 12.52 -7.23 -3.63
C ILE A 165 12.95 -7.30 -5.10
N GLU A 166 14.10 -7.92 -5.38
CA GLU A 166 14.65 -8.11 -6.74
C GLU A 166 13.76 -8.97 -7.64
N ALA A 167 12.84 -9.75 -7.07
CA ALA A 167 11.82 -10.48 -7.82
C ALA A 167 10.83 -9.54 -8.53
N PHE A 168 10.72 -8.30 -8.08
CA PHE A 168 9.73 -7.33 -8.57
C PHE A 168 10.37 -6.22 -9.40
N SER A 169 11.04 -6.57 -10.50
CA SER A 169 11.79 -5.63 -11.35
C SER A 169 10.94 -4.46 -11.91
N ASP A 170 9.63 -4.63 -12.05
CA ASP A 170 8.72 -3.61 -12.55
C ASP A 170 8.18 -2.66 -11.45
N LEU A 171 8.69 -2.79 -10.22
CA LEU A 171 8.20 -2.04 -9.07
C LEU A 171 8.43 -0.53 -9.24
N THR A 172 7.34 0.25 -9.20
CA THR A 172 7.36 1.70 -9.30
C THR A 172 7.06 2.41 -7.98
N PHE A 173 6.42 1.69 -7.07
CA PHE A 173 6.03 2.17 -5.76
C PHE A 173 6.28 1.08 -4.70
N PHE A 174 7.03 1.44 -3.67
CA PHE A 174 7.22 0.60 -2.48
C PHE A 174 6.89 1.39 -1.21
N PHE A 175 6.05 0.82 -0.37
CA PHE A 175 5.70 1.36 0.93
C PHE A 175 5.89 0.29 2.00
N VAL A 176 6.60 0.62 3.06
CA VAL A 176 6.72 -0.21 4.25
C VAL A 176 6.47 0.63 5.49
N ALA A 177 5.61 0.15 6.39
CA ALA A 177 5.28 0.86 7.61
C ALA A 177 5.20 -0.06 8.83
N LEU A 178 5.53 0.52 10.01
CA LEU A 178 5.48 -0.17 11.29
C LEU A 178 6.39 -1.42 11.36
N ALA A 179 7.45 -1.45 10.55
CA ALA A 179 8.51 -2.46 10.54
C ALA A 179 9.61 -2.04 11.52
N ARG A 180 9.46 -2.38 12.80
CA ARG A 180 10.34 -1.84 13.86
C ARG A 180 11.73 -2.44 13.85
N GLU A 181 11.84 -3.68 13.37
CA GLU A 181 13.09 -4.44 13.32
C GLU A 181 13.81 -4.29 11.97
N LEU A 182 13.15 -3.68 10.96
CA LEU A 182 13.75 -3.44 9.64
C LEU A 182 14.94 -2.51 9.77
N ASP A 183 16.14 -3.02 9.45
CA ASP A 183 17.39 -2.24 9.47
C ASP A 183 18.22 -2.43 8.20
N ASP A 184 17.93 -3.44 7.38
CA ASP A 184 18.64 -3.76 6.13
C ASP A 184 17.82 -3.36 4.91
N LEU A 185 18.36 -2.41 4.13
CA LEU A 185 17.82 -1.92 2.86
C LEU A 185 18.73 -2.25 1.67
N ASP A 186 19.74 -3.12 1.83
CA ASP A 186 20.81 -3.31 0.84
C ASP A 186 20.31 -3.90 -0.49
N ALA A 187 19.16 -4.58 -0.52
CA ALA A 187 18.56 -5.09 -1.75
C ALA A 187 17.77 -4.03 -2.57
N ILE A 188 17.45 -2.88 -2.02
CA ILE A 188 16.68 -1.81 -2.71
C ILE A 188 17.25 -1.42 -4.09
N PRO A 189 18.58 -1.35 -4.32
CA PRO A 189 19.14 -1.01 -5.62
C PRO A 189 18.69 -1.93 -6.77
N ALA A 190 18.23 -3.14 -6.48
CA ALA A 190 17.76 -4.08 -7.50
C ALA A 190 16.53 -3.58 -8.28
N VAL A 191 15.74 -2.67 -7.69
CA VAL A 191 14.56 -2.06 -8.33
C VAL A 191 14.76 -0.60 -8.74
N ALA A 192 16.00 -0.10 -8.70
CA ALA A 192 16.33 1.31 -8.94
C ALA A 192 15.89 1.84 -10.30
N ASP A 193 15.87 0.99 -11.33
CA ASP A 193 15.54 1.40 -12.69
C ASP A 193 14.11 1.90 -12.83
N ASN A 194 13.19 1.31 -12.09
CA ASN A 194 11.75 1.56 -12.20
C ASN A 194 11.14 2.26 -10.99
N LEU A 195 11.76 2.21 -9.81
CA LEU A 195 11.20 2.76 -8.58
C LEU A 195 11.12 4.29 -8.66
N LYS A 196 9.91 4.84 -8.48
CA LYS A 196 9.60 6.26 -8.51
C LYS A 196 9.20 6.83 -7.16
N GLU A 197 8.61 5.99 -6.34
CA GLU A 197 8.08 6.37 -5.03
C GLU A 197 8.51 5.33 -4.00
N LEU A 198 9.18 5.77 -2.94
CA LEU A 198 9.57 4.97 -1.79
C LEU A 198 9.08 5.64 -0.51
N GLU A 199 8.36 4.90 0.29
CA GLU A 199 7.91 5.35 1.62
C GLU A 199 8.30 4.34 2.70
N ILE A 200 9.03 4.81 3.70
CA ILE A 200 9.43 4.08 4.90
C ILE A 200 8.85 4.85 6.08
N GLU A 201 7.86 4.29 6.77
CA GLU A 201 7.14 4.99 7.83
C GLU A 201 7.16 4.20 9.14
N THR A 202 7.55 4.88 10.21
CA THR A 202 7.58 4.26 11.57
C THR A 202 8.45 2.99 11.63
N CYS A 203 9.57 2.99 10.89
CA CYS A 203 10.58 1.91 10.86
C CYS A 203 11.80 2.37 11.66
N LEU A 204 11.79 2.12 12.97
CA LEU A 204 12.78 2.67 13.91
C LEU A 204 14.17 2.01 13.78
N GLY A 205 14.28 0.82 13.20
CA GLY A 205 15.53 0.13 12.88
C GLY A 205 16.30 0.78 11.75
N VAL A 206 15.62 1.44 10.80
CA VAL A 206 16.25 2.10 9.66
C VAL A 206 17.02 3.34 10.13
N THR A 207 18.36 3.22 10.24
CA THR A 207 19.28 4.31 10.59
C THR A 207 20.20 4.67 9.43
N ALA A 208 20.63 3.70 8.64
CA ALA A 208 21.42 3.89 7.43
C ALA A 208 20.51 3.87 6.17
N ILE A 209 20.76 4.80 5.25
CA ILE A 209 20.03 4.93 3.98
C ILE A 209 20.98 4.95 2.78
N ASP A 210 22.16 4.34 2.92
CA ASP A 210 23.20 4.36 1.90
C ASP A 210 22.73 3.71 0.58
N ALA A 211 22.01 2.61 0.69
CA ALA A 211 21.43 1.89 -0.45
C ALA A 211 20.48 2.75 -1.29
N LEU A 212 19.79 3.73 -0.67
CA LEU A 212 18.89 4.64 -1.38
C LEU A 212 19.62 5.54 -2.39
N GLY A 213 20.94 5.73 -2.21
CA GLY A 213 21.76 6.53 -3.13
C GLY A 213 21.82 6.00 -4.57
N ALA A 214 21.41 4.75 -4.81
CA ALA A 214 21.30 4.14 -6.13
C ALA A 214 20.01 4.46 -6.88
N LEU A 215 19.00 5.03 -6.20
CA LEU A 215 17.66 5.25 -6.75
C LEU A 215 17.59 6.54 -7.58
N GLU A 216 18.42 6.68 -8.60
CA GLU A 216 18.55 7.93 -9.40
C GLU A 216 17.24 8.37 -10.07
N ASN A 217 16.30 7.44 -10.29
CA ASN A 217 15.00 7.68 -10.89
C ASN A 217 13.89 8.04 -9.88
N LEU A 218 14.21 8.05 -8.57
CA LEU A 218 13.24 8.30 -7.51
C LEU A 218 12.73 9.74 -7.54
N ARG A 219 11.41 9.92 -7.45
CA ARG A 219 10.75 11.24 -7.43
C ARG A 219 10.18 11.58 -6.06
N PHE A 220 9.77 10.60 -5.31
CA PHE A 220 9.22 10.76 -3.98
C PHE A 220 9.97 9.86 -2.99
N LEU A 221 10.46 10.46 -1.90
CA LEU A 221 11.04 9.75 -0.78
C LEU A 221 10.36 10.16 0.52
N GLY A 222 9.78 9.19 1.21
CA GLY A 222 9.29 9.31 2.58
C GLY A 222 10.16 8.49 3.54
N VAL A 223 10.71 9.12 4.58
CA VAL A 223 11.39 8.47 5.71
C VAL A 223 10.86 9.11 7.00
N SER A 224 9.55 8.91 7.22
CA SER A 224 8.84 9.59 8.30
C SER A 224 8.70 8.71 9.54
N ASP A 225 8.83 9.32 10.72
CA ASP A 225 8.78 8.62 12.03
C ASP A 225 9.80 7.47 12.19
N CYS A 226 10.90 7.49 11.42
CA CYS A 226 11.97 6.49 11.47
C CYS A 226 13.02 6.74 12.56
N GLY A 227 12.86 7.79 13.38
CA GLY A 227 13.79 8.07 14.45
C GLY A 227 15.09 8.72 13.97
N ARG A 228 16.22 8.02 14.07
CA ARG A 228 17.56 8.57 13.79
C ARG A 228 18.09 8.05 12.48
N ILE A 229 18.24 8.94 11.49
CA ILE A 229 18.94 8.67 10.23
C ILE A 229 20.35 9.24 10.36
N ASP A 230 21.37 8.47 10.06
CA ASP A 230 22.77 8.87 10.25
C ASP A 230 23.14 10.08 9.40
N SER A 231 22.85 10.04 8.09
CA SER A 231 23.18 11.10 7.14
C SER A 231 22.23 11.11 5.95
N LEU A 232 22.03 12.29 5.34
CA LEU A 232 21.38 12.44 4.03
C LEU A 232 22.38 12.43 2.86
N SER A 233 23.66 12.16 3.10
CA SER A 233 24.68 12.18 2.03
C SER A 233 24.34 11.29 0.83
N PRO A 234 23.73 10.10 0.98
CA PRO A 234 23.35 9.23 -0.14
C PRO A 234 22.35 9.91 -1.10
N LEU A 235 21.48 10.78 -0.59
CA LEU A 235 20.46 11.44 -1.38
C LEU A 235 21.02 12.44 -2.40
N ALA A 236 22.30 12.84 -2.30
CA ALA A 236 22.93 13.79 -3.22
C ALA A 236 22.90 13.35 -4.70
N ASN A 237 22.70 12.05 -4.96
CA ASN A 237 22.64 11.46 -6.30
C ASN A 237 21.22 11.41 -6.88
N LEU A 238 20.18 11.64 -6.07
CA LEU A 238 18.78 11.49 -6.48
C LEU A 238 18.29 12.71 -7.28
N THR A 239 18.89 12.93 -8.45
CA THR A 239 18.67 14.16 -9.25
C THR A 239 17.23 14.33 -9.76
N GLU A 240 16.43 13.26 -9.79
CA GLU A 240 15.02 13.27 -10.15
C GLU A 240 14.09 13.52 -8.94
N LEU A 241 14.63 13.57 -7.70
CA LEU A 241 13.83 13.71 -6.50
C LEU A 241 13.10 15.05 -6.45
N GLU A 242 11.77 14.99 -6.39
CA GLU A 242 10.88 16.15 -6.35
C GLU A 242 10.36 16.44 -4.93
N VAL A 243 10.13 15.39 -4.14
CA VAL A 243 9.48 15.46 -2.82
C VAL A 243 10.26 14.64 -1.80
N LEU A 244 10.58 15.25 -0.67
CA LEU A 244 11.20 14.59 0.48
C LEU A 244 10.35 14.79 1.74
N TYR A 245 9.88 13.71 2.33
CA TYR A 245 9.25 13.70 3.65
C TYR A 245 10.17 13.01 4.64
N ALA A 246 10.61 13.74 5.66
CA ALA A 246 11.36 13.25 6.81
C ALA A 246 10.74 13.85 8.09
N TRP A 247 9.43 13.58 8.24
CA TRP A 247 8.58 14.19 9.26
C TRP A 247 8.58 13.41 10.58
N GLY A 248 7.85 13.93 11.54
CA GLY A 248 7.59 13.28 12.82
C GLY A 248 8.84 13.19 13.69
N SER A 249 9.19 11.97 14.11
CA SER A 249 10.35 11.70 14.94
C SER A 249 11.67 11.66 14.17
N THR A 250 11.64 11.61 12.84
CA THR A 250 12.84 11.51 12.00
C THR A 250 13.81 12.68 12.25
N ARG A 251 15.08 12.32 12.46
CA ARG A 251 16.17 13.26 12.75
C ARG A 251 17.45 12.82 12.06
N VAL A 252 18.09 13.75 11.36
CA VAL A 252 19.40 13.54 10.72
C VAL A 252 20.48 13.81 11.75
N LEU A 253 21.32 12.82 12.04
CA LEU A 253 22.27 12.86 13.17
C LEU A 253 23.47 13.77 12.93
N ASP A 254 24.05 13.72 11.72
CA ASP A 254 25.17 14.59 11.36
C ASP A 254 24.75 16.05 11.19
N GLY A 255 23.45 16.32 11.04
CA GLY A 255 22.87 17.64 10.85
C GLY A 255 23.22 18.28 9.52
N ASP A 256 23.87 17.56 8.60
CA ASP A 256 24.25 18.06 7.29
C ASP A 256 23.10 17.92 6.29
N LEU A 257 22.52 19.05 5.89
CA LEU A 257 21.48 19.11 4.85
C LEU A 257 22.03 19.60 3.49
N THR A 258 23.36 19.77 3.34
CA THR A 258 23.97 20.18 2.08
C THR A 258 23.69 19.23 0.90
N PRO A 259 23.47 17.91 1.09
CA PRO A 259 23.05 17.02 0.01
C PRO A 259 21.80 17.49 -0.70
N LEU A 260 20.84 18.10 0.03
CA LEU A 260 19.58 18.57 -0.54
C LEU A 260 19.76 19.78 -1.48
N LEU A 261 20.86 20.53 -1.34
CA LEU A 261 21.20 21.64 -2.25
C LEU A 261 21.63 21.16 -3.65
N LYS A 262 21.98 19.87 -3.79
CA LYS A 262 22.38 19.25 -5.04
C LYS A 262 21.22 18.72 -5.87
N LEU A 263 20.00 18.73 -5.33
CA LEU A 263 18.81 18.15 -5.93
C LEU A 263 18.06 19.19 -6.79
N PRO A 264 18.25 19.19 -8.13
CA PRO A 264 17.76 20.26 -8.99
C PRO A 264 16.24 20.29 -9.15
N ARG A 265 15.58 19.16 -8.87
CA ARG A 265 14.12 19.01 -9.00
C ARG A 265 13.37 19.06 -7.67
N LEU A 266 14.08 19.14 -6.54
CA LEU A 266 13.46 19.15 -5.23
C LEU A 266 12.62 20.43 -5.05
N ARG A 267 11.30 20.24 -4.90
CA ARG A 267 10.31 21.31 -4.79
C ARG A 267 9.51 21.28 -3.50
N GLU A 268 9.50 20.16 -2.79
CA GLU A 268 8.78 20.01 -1.52
C GLU A 268 9.63 19.26 -0.51
N ILE A 269 9.77 19.84 0.68
CA ILE A 269 10.45 19.21 1.83
C ILE A 269 9.52 19.30 3.02
N ARG A 270 9.23 18.16 3.67
CA ARG A 270 8.56 18.10 4.96
C ARG A 270 9.52 17.54 6.00
N MET A 271 10.14 18.42 6.76
CA MET A 271 11.03 18.08 7.87
C MET A 271 10.81 19.08 9.01
N ARG A 272 11.08 18.63 10.24
CA ARG A 272 11.17 19.56 11.39
C ARG A 272 12.46 20.34 11.29
N ASP A 273 12.41 21.69 11.33
CA ASP A 273 13.60 22.53 11.38
C ASP A 273 14.26 22.42 12.77
N ARG A 274 15.52 21.98 12.83
CA ARG A 274 16.28 21.80 14.05
C ARG A 274 17.50 22.72 14.08
N ARG A 275 17.90 23.19 15.28
CA ARG A 275 19.00 24.16 15.43
C ARG A 275 20.35 23.63 14.94
N GLU A 276 20.55 22.33 15.00
CA GLU A 276 21.75 21.63 14.56
C GLU A 276 21.87 21.52 13.03
N TYR A 277 20.77 21.66 12.27
CA TYR A 277 20.78 21.51 10.81
C TYR A 277 21.49 22.65 10.10
N LYS A 278 22.34 22.28 9.11
CA LYS A 278 23.08 23.19 8.24
C LYS A 278 23.04 22.67 6.78
N PRO A 279 22.52 23.47 5.83
CA PRO A 279 21.77 24.74 6.07
C PRO A 279 20.50 24.48 6.89
N ARG A 280 19.88 25.56 7.37
CA ARG A 280 18.53 25.47 7.93
C ARG A 280 17.57 25.09 6.80
N ILE A 281 16.48 24.35 7.12
CA ILE A 281 15.51 23.92 6.10
C ILE A 281 14.97 25.11 5.33
N ARG A 282 14.68 26.23 6.00
CA ARG A 282 14.21 27.49 5.38
C ARG A 282 15.18 28.12 4.39
N ASP A 283 16.47 27.75 4.45
CA ASP A 283 17.51 28.27 3.59
C ASP A 283 17.75 27.36 2.36
N ILE A 284 17.02 26.23 2.24
CA ILE A 284 17.06 25.32 1.10
C ILE A 284 16.06 25.81 0.06
N PRO A 285 16.48 26.03 -1.20
CA PRO A 285 15.58 26.44 -2.28
C PRO A 285 14.56 25.32 -2.55
N SER A 286 13.32 25.48 -2.08
CA SER A 286 12.21 24.61 -2.41
C SER A 286 10.94 25.45 -2.54
N SER A 287 10.01 25.04 -3.41
CA SER A 287 8.79 25.82 -3.66
C SER A 287 7.78 25.77 -2.50
N THR A 288 7.87 24.78 -1.61
CA THR A 288 6.93 24.62 -0.50
C THR A 288 7.66 24.06 0.72
N LEU A 289 7.91 24.93 1.70
CA LEU A 289 8.45 24.54 3.01
C LEU A 289 7.29 24.41 3.99
N PHE A 290 7.01 23.19 4.44
CA PHE A 290 6.22 22.98 5.64
C PHE A 290 7.15 22.92 6.85
N ALA A 291 7.58 24.08 7.34
CA ALA A 291 8.17 24.17 8.66
C ALA A 291 7.02 23.94 9.66
N GLY A 292 6.92 22.72 10.20
CA GLY A 292 6.03 22.47 11.32
C GLY A 292 6.49 23.31 12.50
N GLY A 293 5.63 24.21 12.92
CA GLY A 293 5.84 24.93 14.17
C GLY A 293 5.89 23.96 15.35
N ASP A 294 6.60 24.36 16.40
CA ASP A 294 6.78 23.69 17.71
C ASP A 294 5.47 23.16 18.30
#